data_8c159d2214327e0d94dc45274b498da5
#
_entry.id   8c159d2214327e0d94dc45274b498da5
#
_cell.length_a   1.000
_cell.length_b   1.000
_cell.length_c   1.000
_cell.angle_alpha   90.00
_cell.angle_beta   90.00
_cell.angle_gamma   90.00
#
_symmetry.space_group_name_H-M   'P 1'
#
loop_
_entity.id
_entity.type
_entity.pdbx_description
1 polymer ?
#
loop_
_entity_poly.entity_id
_entity_poly.type
_entity_poly.pdbx_seq_one_letter_code
_entity_poly.pdbx_strand_id
1 'polypeptide(L)'
;MDGWEVALAAPHPRLRPGVISYRGFRLALGRPRRRLEVPIGAVTLVLGFVPEHPVRISGLAGARQEPVTLVSVLSGLGTTPVLGEHDGRLAGIEVLLAPWAAFTLFDTALHEVADRNLDPDALGVRPGPGRWASVADLAAALGALPSWRARFALLDEVFARWADAGPPCCGRTVRAWDELVRTRGAAPVGHIADEVGWSVRQLENRFRERIGIGPKAAGRVLRLQRARRMLMAGHTQAETAAACGYYDQAHLSGEFKAMTGCTPREFAAVRRTPRAPGGGPPGTDRLADEPTSLVLA
;
A
#
# COMPACT_ATOMS: atom_id res chain seq x y z
N MET A 1 18.03 -7.15 -23.51
CA MET A 1 17.81 -5.68 -23.33
C MET A 1 16.97 -5.50 -22.06
N ASP A 2 17.54 -4.83 -21.08
CA ASP A 2 16.81 -4.45 -19.86
C ASP A 2 15.76 -3.41 -20.24
N GLY A 3 14.52 -3.67 -19.92
CA GLY A 3 13.42 -2.78 -20.25
C GLY A 3 12.43 -2.65 -19.07
N TRP A 4 11.82 -1.49 -18.96
CA TRP A 4 10.73 -1.28 -18.01
C TRP A 4 9.71 -0.29 -18.59
N GLU A 5 8.46 -0.50 -18.24
CA GLU A 5 7.33 0.35 -18.61
C GLU A 5 6.50 0.61 -17.35
N VAL A 6 6.07 1.85 -17.16
CA VAL A 6 5.14 2.24 -16.08
C VAL A 6 4.07 3.13 -16.68
N ALA A 7 2.81 2.82 -16.35
CA ALA A 7 1.63 3.59 -16.71
C ALA A 7 0.87 3.97 -15.44
N LEU A 8 0.54 5.24 -15.30
CA LEU A 8 -0.25 5.75 -14.17
C LEU A 8 -1.63 6.18 -14.65
N ALA A 9 -2.65 5.88 -13.86
CA ALA A 9 -4.00 6.38 -14.10
C ALA A 9 -4.71 6.71 -12.79
N ALA A 10 -5.53 7.75 -12.84
CA ALA A 10 -6.51 8.00 -11.82
C ALA A 10 -7.75 7.13 -12.06
N PRO A 11 -8.35 6.54 -11.02
CA PRO A 11 -9.59 5.78 -11.15
C PRO A 11 -10.77 6.69 -11.56
N HIS A 12 -11.81 6.05 -12.10
CA HIS A 12 -13.04 6.75 -12.45
C HIS A 12 -13.58 7.58 -11.26
N PRO A 13 -14.13 8.79 -11.46
CA PRO A 13 -14.59 9.66 -10.37
C PRO A 13 -15.55 8.99 -9.37
N ARG A 14 -16.39 8.05 -9.82
CA ARG A 14 -17.32 7.30 -8.96
C ARG A 14 -16.62 6.41 -7.92
N LEU A 15 -15.38 6.02 -8.16
CA LEU A 15 -14.57 5.17 -7.28
C LEU A 15 -13.75 5.98 -6.26
N ARG A 16 -13.63 7.28 -6.48
CA ARG A 16 -12.87 8.17 -5.58
C ARG A 16 -13.71 8.61 -4.37
N PRO A 17 -13.09 8.84 -3.23
CA PRO A 17 -11.66 8.65 -2.92
C PRO A 17 -11.28 7.23 -2.51
N GLY A 18 -12.19 6.26 -2.63
CA GLY A 18 -11.96 4.87 -2.18
C GLY A 18 -10.85 4.16 -2.93
N VAL A 19 -10.83 4.23 -4.25
CA VAL A 19 -9.70 3.83 -5.08
C VAL A 19 -8.80 5.04 -5.27
N ILE A 20 -7.55 4.94 -4.83
CA ILE A 20 -6.62 6.07 -4.79
C ILE A 20 -5.91 6.22 -6.14
N SER A 21 -5.37 5.12 -6.67
CA SER A 21 -4.60 5.15 -7.92
C SER A 21 -4.45 3.77 -8.54
N TYR A 22 -4.15 3.76 -9.85
CA TYR A 22 -3.68 2.62 -10.61
C TYR A 22 -2.25 2.85 -11.09
N ARG A 23 -1.41 1.84 -10.95
CA ARG A 23 -0.06 1.81 -11.50
C ARG A 23 0.17 0.51 -12.26
N GLY A 24 0.11 0.58 -13.59
CA GLY A 24 0.55 -0.51 -14.45
C GLY A 24 2.07 -0.56 -14.53
N PHE A 25 2.62 -1.76 -14.53
CA PHE A 25 4.07 -1.95 -14.67
C PHE A 25 4.41 -3.18 -15.49
N ARG A 26 5.51 -3.10 -16.22
CA ARG A 26 6.19 -4.23 -16.86
C ARG A 26 7.68 -4.06 -16.66
N LEU A 27 8.32 -5.06 -16.10
CA LEU A 27 9.74 -5.10 -15.82
C LEU A 27 10.35 -6.30 -16.54
N ALA A 28 11.47 -6.08 -17.24
CA ALA A 28 12.32 -7.11 -17.81
C ALA A 28 13.77 -6.70 -17.52
N LEU A 29 14.22 -7.01 -16.31
CA LEU A 29 15.57 -6.68 -15.83
C LEU A 29 16.42 -7.95 -15.89
N GLY A 30 17.65 -7.87 -16.37
CA GLY A 30 18.53 -9.02 -16.55
C GLY A 30 19.01 -9.68 -15.24
N ARG A 31 18.48 -9.29 -14.08
CA ARG A 31 18.89 -9.79 -12.78
C ARG A 31 17.74 -9.77 -11.75
N PRO A 32 17.76 -10.66 -10.76
CA PRO A 32 16.84 -10.60 -9.64
C PRO A 32 16.87 -9.26 -8.90
N ARG A 33 15.76 -8.93 -8.26
CA ARG A 33 15.62 -7.70 -7.46
C ARG A 33 15.06 -8.03 -6.08
N ARG A 34 15.55 -7.25 -5.13
CA ARG A 34 15.07 -7.22 -3.74
C ARG A 34 14.57 -5.82 -3.43
N ARG A 35 13.41 -5.74 -2.82
CA ARG A 35 12.77 -4.46 -2.49
C ARG A 35 12.27 -4.49 -1.07
N LEU A 36 12.59 -3.44 -0.33
CA LEU A 36 12.05 -3.21 1.00
C LEU A 36 10.76 -2.40 0.86
N GLU A 37 9.64 -3.06 1.09
CA GLU A 37 8.34 -2.43 1.12
C GLU A 37 8.07 -1.91 2.54
N VAL A 38 7.73 -0.63 2.64
CA VAL A 38 7.53 0.04 3.94
C VAL A 38 6.05 0.34 4.17
N PRO A 39 5.60 0.38 5.43
CA PRO A 39 4.19 0.66 5.76
C PRO A 39 3.66 1.93 5.11
N ILE A 40 2.47 1.82 4.54
CA ILE A 40 1.71 2.93 3.97
C ILE A 40 0.27 2.93 4.49
N GLY A 41 -0.38 4.10 4.48
CA GLY A 41 -1.78 4.26 4.89
C GLY A 41 -2.78 3.87 3.79
N ALA A 42 -2.52 2.76 3.10
CA ALA A 42 -3.39 2.24 2.05
C ALA A 42 -3.35 0.71 2.05
N VAL A 43 -4.41 0.08 1.59
CA VAL A 43 -4.42 -1.33 1.21
C VAL A 43 -3.91 -1.42 -0.22
N THR A 44 -3.01 -2.36 -0.49
CA THR A 44 -2.44 -2.57 -1.82
C THR A 44 -2.96 -3.87 -2.41
N LEU A 45 -3.51 -3.81 -3.61
CA LEU A 45 -3.81 -4.97 -4.43
C LEU A 45 -2.88 -4.96 -5.65
N VAL A 46 -2.05 -5.98 -5.78
CA VAL A 46 -1.26 -6.23 -6.99
C VAL A 46 -1.92 -7.35 -7.78
N LEU A 47 -2.25 -7.09 -9.04
CA LEU A 47 -2.77 -8.05 -10.00
C LEU A 47 -1.63 -8.43 -10.95
N GLY A 48 -1.00 -9.58 -10.71
CA GLY A 48 0.11 -10.07 -11.52
C GLY A 48 -0.39 -10.76 -12.78
N PHE A 49 0.23 -10.46 -13.93
CA PHE A 49 -0.19 -10.99 -15.23
C PHE A 49 0.53 -12.26 -15.68
N VAL A 50 1.67 -12.56 -15.03
CA VAL A 50 2.59 -13.63 -15.48
C VAL A 50 2.83 -14.61 -14.34
N PRO A 51 2.12 -15.76 -14.33
CA PRO A 51 2.23 -16.75 -13.27
C PRO A 51 3.64 -17.29 -13.05
N GLU A 52 4.46 -17.33 -14.11
CA GLU A 52 5.84 -17.84 -14.09
C GLU A 52 6.82 -16.91 -13.35
N HIS A 53 6.41 -15.68 -13.06
CA HIS A 53 7.24 -14.66 -12.39
C HIS A 53 6.59 -14.17 -11.09
N PRO A 54 6.48 -15.04 -10.07
CA PRO A 54 5.91 -14.64 -8.78
C PRO A 54 6.86 -13.74 -7.99
N VAL A 55 6.30 -13.09 -6.98
CA VAL A 55 7.05 -12.35 -5.96
C VAL A 55 7.10 -13.17 -4.69
N ARG A 56 8.30 -13.38 -4.15
CA ARG A 56 8.50 -13.92 -2.81
C ARG A 56 8.49 -12.77 -1.82
N ILE A 57 7.62 -12.85 -0.84
CA ILE A 57 7.47 -11.83 0.20
C ILE A 57 7.85 -12.45 1.55
N SER A 58 8.74 -11.80 2.28
CA SER A 58 9.18 -12.24 3.60
C SER A 58 9.23 -11.05 4.58
N GLY A 59 9.07 -11.33 5.86
CA GLY A 59 9.37 -10.35 6.90
C GLY A 59 10.89 -10.14 7.04
N LEU A 60 11.28 -9.00 7.61
CA LEU A 60 12.65 -8.84 8.07
C LEU A 60 12.95 -9.78 9.24
N ALA A 61 14.24 -9.97 9.55
CA ALA A 61 14.68 -10.85 10.64
C ALA A 61 13.92 -10.56 11.94
N GLY A 62 13.28 -11.58 12.50
CA GLY A 62 12.42 -11.47 13.70
C GLY A 62 10.94 -11.21 13.42
N ALA A 63 10.53 -11.04 12.16
CA ALA A 63 9.11 -10.92 11.81
C ALA A 63 8.38 -12.28 11.98
N ARG A 64 7.11 -12.20 12.37
CA ARG A 64 6.26 -13.39 12.60
C ARG A 64 5.67 -14.00 11.34
N GLN A 65 5.77 -13.32 10.21
CA GLN A 65 5.19 -13.78 8.94
C GLN A 65 6.14 -14.76 8.25
N GLU A 66 5.65 -15.96 7.96
CA GLU A 66 6.36 -16.90 7.11
C GLU A 66 6.45 -16.36 5.67
N PRO A 67 7.54 -16.68 4.95
CA PRO A 67 7.68 -16.29 3.55
C PRO A 67 6.55 -16.88 2.69
N VAL A 68 5.97 -16.05 1.83
CA VAL A 68 4.96 -16.46 0.84
C VAL A 68 5.45 -16.15 -0.56
N THR A 69 5.01 -16.93 -1.54
CA THR A 69 5.31 -16.70 -2.97
C THR A 69 3.99 -16.56 -3.72
N LEU A 70 3.76 -15.39 -4.30
CA LEU A 70 2.47 -14.99 -4.85
C LEU A 70 2.63 -14.30 -6.21
N VAL A 71 1.67 -14.48 -7.09
CA VAL A 71 1.55 -13.76 -8.37
C VAL A 71 0.72 -12.49 -8.19
N SER A 72 -0.46 -12.63 -7.62
CA SER A 72 -1.29 -11.51 -7.18
C SER A 72 -1.21 -11.40 -5.66
N VAL A 73 -1.19 -10.17 -5.15
CA VAL A 73 -0.94 -9.91 -3.72
C VAL A 73 -1.96 -8.92 -3.19
N LEU A 74 -2.62 -9.26 -2.10
CA LEU A 74 -3.37 -8.31 -1.28
C LEU A 74 -2.58 -8.06 0.02
N SER A 75 -2.19 -6.81 0.22
CA SER A 75 -1.47 -6.35 1.41
C SER A 75 -2.35 -5.41 2.21
N GLY A 76 -2.68 -5.80 3.44
CA GLY A 76 -3.38 -4.94 4.40
C GLY A 76 -2.50 -3.84 4.98
N LEU A 77 -3.09 -2.94 5.77
CA LEU A 77 -2.31 -2.01 6.55
C LEU A 77 -1.44 -2.76 7.56
N GLY A 78 -0.20 -2.33 7.68
CA GLY A 78 0.75 -2.89 8.62
C GLY A 78 1.64 -1.85 9.26
N THR A 79 2.42 -2.25 10.25
CA THR A 79 3.38 -1.42 10.97
C THR A 79 4.81 -1.93 10.84
N THR A 80 5.00 -3.04 10.14
CA THR A 80 6.29 -3.68 9.91
C THR A 80 6.64 -3.69 8.42
N PRO A 81 7.91 -3.54 8.05
CA PRO A 81 8.32 -3.62 6.66
C PRO A 81 8.41 -5.08 6.21
N VAL A 82 8.29 -5.29 4.90
CA VAL A 82 8.49 -6.59 4.28
C VAL A 82 9.50 -6.51 3.14
N LEU A 83 10.11 -7.63 2.81
CA LEU A 83 11.05 -7.79 1.72
C LEU A 83 10.36 -8.52 0.57
N GLY A 84 10.25 -7.86 -0.58
CA GLY A 84 9.81 -8.45 -1.83
C GLY A 84 11.00 -8.85 -2.71
N GLU A 85 11.01 -10.07 -3.21
CA GLU A 85 12.07 -10.62 -4.07
C GLU A 85 11.45 -11.19 -5.34
N HIS A 86 12.03 -10.88 -6.49
CA HIS A 86 11.60 -11.43 -7.79
C HIS A 86 12.80 -11.61 -8.73
N ASP A 87 12.64 -12.40 -9.76
CA ASP A 87 13.68 -12.76 -10.74
C ASP A 87 14.10 -11.61 -11.69
N GLY A 88 13.50 -10.45 -11.57
CA GLY A 88 13.73 -9.29 -12.46
C GLY A 88 12.64 -9.14 -13.52
N ARG A 89 11.71 -10.06 -13.62
CA ARG A 89 10.58 -10.00 -14.55
C ARG A 89 9.28 -9.87 -13.77
N LEU A 90 8.50 -8.86 -14.06
CA LEU A 90 7.17 -8.66 -13.48
C LEU A 90 6.29 -7.91 -14.48
N ALA A 91 5.02 -8.27 -14.53
CA ALA A 91 4.01 -7.46 -15.22
C ALA A 91 2.72 -7.50 -14.42
N GLY A 92 2.08 -6.36 -14.25
CA GLY A 92 0.86 -6.30 -13.45
C GLY A 92 0.31 -4.89 -13.28
N ILE A 93 -0.70 -4.79 -12.44
CA ILE A 93 -1.27 -3.53 -11.98
C ILE A 93 -1.27 -3.52 -10.46
N GLU A 94 -0.71 -2.48 -9.88
CA GLU A 94 -0.87 -2.13 -8.48
C GLU A 94 -2.04 -1.16 -8.34
N VAL A 95 -2.94 -1.49 -7.43
CA VAL A 95 -4.08 -0.68 -7.06
C VAL A 95 -3.92 -0.26 -5.60
N LEU A 96 -3.99 1.02 -5.32
CA LEU A 96 -4.05 1.51 -3.96
C LEU A 96 -5.46 1.89 -3.57
N LEU A 97 -5.86 1.44 -2.39
CA LEU A 97 -7.19 1.59 -1.84
C LEU A 97 -7.15 2.28 -0.48
N ALA A 98 -8.09 3.19 -0.25
CA ALA A 98 -8.40 3.59 1.11
C ALA A 98 -8.87 2.35 1.90
N PRO A 99 -8.45 2.15 3.16
CA PRO A 99 -8.78 0.91 3.87
C PRO A 99 -10.28 0.66 3.96
N TRP A 100 -11.06 1.68 4.24
CA TRP A 100 -12.52 1.57 4.31
C TRP A 100 -13.16 1.16 2.97
N ALA A 101 -12.54 1.50 1.83
CA ALA A 101 -13.01 1.06 0.53
C ALA A 101 -12.60 -0.38 0.24
N ALA A 102 -11.42 -0.81 0.68
CA ALA A 102 -11.01 -2.22 0.61
C ALA A 102 -11.96 -3.11 1.42
N PHE A 103 -12.42 -2.68 2.60
CA PHE A 103 -13.47 -3.37 3.36
C PHE A 103 -14.74 -3.59 2.52
N THR A 104 -15.21 -2.55 1.81
CA THR A 104 -16.39 -2.65 0.93
C THR A 104 -16.11 -3.56 -0.28
N LEU A 105 -14.97 -3.35 -0.96
CA LEU A 105 -14.67 -4.06 -2.20
C LEU A 105 -14.43 -5.56 -2.00
N PHE A 106 -13.85 -5.95 -0.86
CA PHE A 106 -13.47 -7.34 -0.61
C PHE A 106 -14.43 -8.07 0.35
N ASP A 107 -15.42 -7.36 0.91
CA ASP A 107 -16.36 -7.91 1.90
C ASP A 107 -15.65 -8.70 3.00
N THR A 108 -14.55 -8.16 3.50
CA THR A 108 -13.67 -8.84 4.46
C THR A 108 -13.30 -7.90 5.60
N ALA A 109 -13.35 -8.39 6.83
CA ALA A 109 -12.87 -7.64 7.98
C ALA A 109 -11.36 -7.44 7.89
N LEU A 110 -10.91 -6.17 7.78
CA LEU A 110 -9.53 -5.86 7.42
C LEU A 110 -8.47 -6.25 8.47
N HIS A 111 -8.88 -6.59 9.70
CA HIS A 111 -7.94 -7.17 10.67
C HIS A 111 -7.43 -8.56 10.27
N GLU A 112 -8.14 -9.27 9.39
CA GLU A 112 -7.72 -10.55 8.83
C GLU A 112 -6.55 -10.41 7.84
N VAL A 113 -6.40 -9.24 7.24
CA VAL A 113 -5.32 -8.93 6.28
C VAL A 113 -4.26 -7.98 6.84
N ALA A 114 -4.44 -7.47 8.06
CA ALA A 114 -3.51 -6.54 8.68
C ALA A 114 -2.14 -7.20 8.95
N ASP A 115 -1.05 -6.48 8.64
CA ASP A 115 0.33 -6.99 8.72
C ASP A 115 0.55 -8.30 7.93
N ARG A 116 -0.25 -8.57 6.87
CA ARG A 116 -0.18 -9.78 6.06
C ARG A 116 -0.13 -9.45 4.57
N ASN A 117 0.49 -10.37 3.82
CA ASN A 117 0.48 -10.41 2.36
C ASN A 117 -0.14 -11.75 1.97
N LEU A 118 -1.22 -11.71 1.25
CA LEU A 118 -2.05 -12.88 0.98
C LEU A 118 -2.39 -12.97 -0.49
N ASP A 119 -2.65 -14.19 -0.95
CA ASP A 119 -3.35 -14.40 -2.21
C ASP A 119 -4.79 -13.86 -2.06
N PRO A 120 -5.24 -12.91 -2.88
CA PRO A 120 -6.60 -12.40 -2.79
C PRO A 120 -7.67 -13.48 -2.97
N ASP A 121 -7.40 -14.54 -3.74
CA ASP A 121 -8.34 -15.65 -3.91
C ASP A 121 -8.45 -16.53 -2.66
N ALA A 122 -7.41 -16.61 -1.82
CA ALA A 122 -7.44 -17.33 -0.55
C ALA A 122 -8.38 -16.69 0.50
N LEU A 123 -8.69 -15.40 0.37
CA LEU A 123 -9.65 -14.71 1.23
C LEU A 123 -11.11 -14.91 0.79
N GLY A 124 -11.34 -15.66 -0.29
CA GLY A 124 -12.66 -15.77 -0.87
C GLY A 124 -13.15 -14.45 -1.49
N VAL A 125 -12.24 -13.53 -1.76
CA VAL A 125 -12.52 -12.33 -2.55
C VAL A 125 -13.03 -12.80 -3.89
N ARG A 126 -14.34 -12.85 -4.01
CA ARG A 126 -14.97 -13.18 -5.29
C ARG A 126 -15.11 -11.90 -6.08
N PRO A 127 -14.56 -11.85 -7.30
CA PRO A 127 -14.97 -10.86 -8.23
C PRO A 127 -16.50 -10.93 -8.28
N GLY A 128 -17.20 -9.88 -7.85
CA GLY A 128 -18.67 -9.87 -7.64
C GLY A 128 -19.47 -10.51 -8.77
N PRO A 129 -20.78 -10.56 -8.74
CA PRO A 129 -21.59 -11.27 -9.73
C PRO A 129 -21.19 -10.84 -11.13
N GLY A 130 -20.56 -11.72 -11.90
CA GLY A 130 -20.02 -11.37 -13.22
C GLY A 130 -19.11 -12.41 -13.83
N ARG A 131 -18.33 -11.96 -14.79
CA ARG A 131 -17.56 -12.73 -15.78
C ARG A 131 -16.36 -13.49 -15.19
N TRP A 132 -15.88 -13.15 -13.97
CA TRP A 132 -14.64 -13.68 -13.41
C TRP A 132 -14.94 -14.57 -12.20
N ALA A 133 -14.37 -15.78 -12.18
CA ALA A 133 -14.53 -16.71 -11.08
C ALA A 133 -13.54 -16.44 -9.95
N SER A 134 -12.40 -15.79 -10.26
CA SER A 134 -11.31 -15.52 -9.33
C SER A 134 -10.59 -14.19 -9.67
N VAL A 135 -9.79 -13.70 -8.74
CA VAL A 135 -8.89 -12.56 -8.98
C VAL A 135 -7.80 -12.95 -9.99
N ALA A 136 -7.38 -14.20 -9.99
CA ALA A 136 -6.44 -14.73 -10.99
C ALA A 136 -7.02 -14.66 -12.42
N ASP A 137 -8.30 -15.00 -12.62
CA ASP A 137 -8.98 -14.87 -13.92
C ASP A 137 -9.05 -13.42 -14.37
N LEU A 138 -9.35 -12.49 -13.45
CA LEU A 138 -9.34 -11.06 -13.73
C LEU A 138 -7.93 -10.59 -14.14
N ALA A 139 -6.90 -11.02 -13.42
CA ALA A 139 -5.52 -10.67 -13.73
C ALA A 139 -5.09 -11.18 -15.12
N ALA A 140 -5.45 -12.42 -15.45
CA ALA A 140 -5.20 -12.99 -16.78
C ALA A 140 -5.91 -12.21 -17.89
N ALA A 141 -7.18 -11.84 -17.67
CA ALA A 141 -7.93 -11.03 -18.63
C ALA A 141 -7.34 -9.64 -18.82
N LEU A 142 -6.91 -8.98 -17.73
CA LEU A 142 -6.20 -7.70 -17.80
C LEU A 142 -4.89 -7.84 -18.60
N GLY A 143 -4.14 -8.92 -18.35
CA GLY A 143 -2.90 -9.21 -19.06
C GLY A 143 -3.09 -9.36 -20.58
N ALA A 144 -4.21 -9.94 -21.01
CA ALA A 144 -4.56 -10.14 -22.41
C ALA A 144 -4.98 -8.86 -23.16
N LEU A 145 -5.33 -7.78 -22.46
CA LEU A 145 -5.74 -6.53 -23.11
C LEU A 145 -4.53 -5.81 -23.74
N PRO A 146 -4.75 -5.13 -24.91
CA PRO A 146 -3.65 -4.59 -25.71
C PRO A 146 -3.01 -3.31 -25.11
N SER A 147 -3.71 -2.59 -24.25
CA SER A 147 -3.25 -1.28 -23.78
C SER A 147 -3.54 -1.05 -22.28
N TRP A 148 -2.73 -0.21 -21.64
CA TRP A 148 -2.97 0.21 -20.24
C TRP A 148 -4.32 0.91 -20.08
N ARG A 149 -4.74 1.70 -21.05
CA ARG A 149 -6.05 2.37 -21.03
C ARG A 149 -7.19 1.34 -20.96
N ALA A 150 -7.13 0.29 -21.76
CA ALA A 150 -8.16 -0.76 -21.75
C ALA A 150 -8.16 -1.52 -20.41
N ARG A 151 -6.97 -1.80 -19.85
CA ARG A 151 -6.83 -2.45 -18.55
C ARG A 151 -7.44 -1.62 -17.42
N PHE A 152 -7.13 -0.34 -17.36
CA PHE A 152 -7.67 0.55 -16.32
C PHE A 152 -9.19 0.75 -16.47
N ALA A 153 -9.70 0.84 -17.70
CA ALA A 153 -11.14 0.91 -17.92
C ALA A 153 -11.87 -0.36 -17.44
N LEU A 154 -11.31 -1.54 -17.67
CA LEU A 154 -11.86 -2.79 -17.15
C LEU A 154 -11.82 -2.81 -15.61
N LEU A 155 -10.76 -2.32 -14.97
CA LEU A 155 -10.70 -2.22 -13.51
C LEU A 155 -11.76 -1.27 -12.95
N ASP A 156 -11.99 -0.13 -13.59
CA ASP A 156 -13.05 0.80 -13.20
C ASP A 156 -14.43 0.12 -13.21
N GLU A 157 -14.73 -0.66 -14.26
CA GLU A 157 -15.98 -1.41 -14.34
C GLU A 157 -16.10 -2.49 -13.25
N VAL A 158 -15.03 -3.23 -13.01
CA VAL A 158 -15.00 -4.30 -12.00
C VAL A 158 -15.19 -3.72 -10.60
N PHE A 159 -14.41 -2.70 -10.26
CA PHE A 159 -14.48 -2.11 -8.92
C PHE A 159 -15.78 -1.34 -8.68
N ALA A 160 -16.40 -0.77 -9.72
CA ALA A 160 -17.73 -0.18 -9.57
C ALA A 160 -18.76 -1.26 -9.18
N ARG A 161 -18.74 -2.43 -9.83
CA ARG A 161 -19.63 -3.55 -9.47
C ARG A 161 -19.35 -4.09 -8.07
N TRP A 162 -18.08 -4.21 -7.69
CA TRP A 162 -17.73 -4.66 -6.34
C TRP A 162 -18.17 -3.66 -5.28
N ALA A 163 -18.03 -2.36 -5.54
CA ALA A 163 -18.49 -1.31 -4.62
C ALA A 163 -20.02 -1.30 -4.48
N ASP A 164 -20.75 -1.56 -5.58
CA ASP A 164 -22.21 -1.62 -5.55
C ASP A 164 -22.74 -2.89 -4.84
N ALA A 165 -21.98 -3.99 -4.85
CA ALA A 165 -22.35 -5.28 -4.27
C ALA A 165 -21.89 -5.45 -2.82
N GLY A 166 -20.81 -4.76 -2.41
CA GLY A 166 -20.18 -4.92 -1.11
C GLY A 166 -20.89 -4.20 0.03
N PRO A 167 -20.55 -4.53 1.28
CA PRO A 167 -21.14 -3.89 2.45
C PRO A 167 -20.72 -2.41 2.52
N PRO A 168 -21.66 -1.49 2.78
CA PRO A 168 -21.32 -0.08 2.92
C PRO A 168 -20.45 0.15 4.17
N CYS A 169 -19.34 0.84 4.02
CA CYS A 169 -18.60 1.29 5.19
C CYS A 169 -19.35 2.42 5.91
N CYS A 170 -19.42 2.32 7.23
CA CYS A 170 -20.09 3.33 8.06
C CYS A 170 -19.42 4.71 7.88
N GLY A 171 -20.22 5.73 7.57
CA GLY A 171 -19.74 7.09 7.37
C GLY A 171 -18.95 7.69 8.55
N ARG A 172 -19.18 7.22 9.79
CA ARG A 172 -18.36 7.61 10.95
C ARG A 172 -16.94 7.06 10.87
N THR A 173 -16.76 5.82 10.38
CA THR A 173 -15.42 5.22 10.15
C THR A 173 -14.68 6.01 9.07
N VAL A 174 -15.37 6.35 7.98
CA VAL A 174 -14.78 7.14 6.89
C VAL A 174 -14.32 8.51 7.41
N ARG A 175 -15.19 9.23 8.12
CA ARG A 175 -14.81 10.53 8.73
C ARG A 175 -13.64 10.43 9.69
N ALA A 176 -13.62 9.41 10.55
CA ALA A 176 -12.52 9.21 11.49
C ALA A 176 -11.19 8.91 10.76
N TRP A 177 -11.24 8.14 9.66
CA TRP A 177 -10.09 7.91 8.80
C TRP A 177 -9.65 9.20 8.10
N ASP A 178 -10.57 9.94 7.52
CA ASP A 178 -10.28 11.21 6.83
C ASP A 178 -9.65 12.24 7.76
N GLU A 179 -10.08 12.29 9.04
CA GLU A 179 -9.47 13.14 10.05
C GLU A 179 -8.01 12.73 10.34
N LEU A 180 -7.74 11.43 10.48
CA LEU A 180 -6.36 10.95 10.60
C LEU A 180 -5.51 11.32 9.38
N VAL A 181 -6.04 11.16 8.18
CA VAL A 181 -5.33 11.52 6.94
C VAL A 181 -5.10 13.03 6.87
N ARG A 182 -6.11 13.84 7.13
CA ARG A 182 -6.05 15.32 7.13
C ARG A 182 -5.00 15.82 8.11
N THR A 183 -4.96 15.26 9.31
CA THR A 183 -3.99 15.62 10.36
C THR A 183 -2.65 14.91 10.21
N ARG A 184 -2.52 14.03 9.18
CA ARG A 184 -1.32 13.23 8.93
C ARG A 184 -0.93 12.40 10.15
N GLY A 185 -1.94 11.84 10.85
CA GLY A 185 -1.77 11.03 12.03
C GLY A 185 -1.46 11.79 13.33
N ALA A 186 -1.61 13.10 13.36
CA ALA A 186 -1.34 13.92 14.54
C ALA A 186 -2.53 14.05 15.49
N ALA A 187 -3.77 13.84 15.02
CA ALA A 187 -4.97 13.97 15.85
C ALA A 187 -4.96 12.98 17.01
N PRO A 188 -5.25 13.41 18.25
CA PRO A 188 -5.44 12.51 19.38
C PRO A 188 -6.63 11.58 19.16
N VAL A 189 -6.48 10.31 19.56
CA VAL A 189 -7.54 9.29 19.36
C VAL A 189 -8.85 9.66 20.08
N GLY A 190 -8.77 10.27 21.27
CA GLY A 190 -9.93 10.78 22.00
C GLY A 190 -10.69 11.85 21.20
N HIS A 191 -9.97 12.82 20.64
CA HIS A 191 -10.58 13.87 19.79
C HIS A 191 -11.31 13.28 18.58
N ILE A 192 -10.71 12.31 17.89
CA ILE A 192 -11.36 11.64 16.75
C ILE A 192 -12.63 10.91 17.21
N ALA A 193 -12.57 10.24 18.36
CA ALA A 193 -13.71 9.52 18.91
C ALA A 193 -14.89 10.49 19.21
N ASP A 194 -14.58 11.62 19.84
CA ASP A 194 -15.55 12.66 20.16
C ASP A 194 -16.19 13.26 18.91
N GLU A 195 -15.39 13.58 17.88
CA GLU A 195 -15.88 14.13 16.59
C GLU A 195 -16.87 13.20 15.87
N VAL A 196 -16.66 11.89 15.98
CA VAL A 196 -17.56 10.91 15.32
C VAL A 196 -18.66 10.39 16.25
N GLY A 197 -18.71 10.86 17.50
CA GLY A 197 -19.70 10.47 18.50
C GLY A 197 -19.56 9.01 18.94
N TRP A 198 -18.33 8.54 19.16
CA TRP A 198 -18.00 7.23 19.67
C TRP A 198 -17.14 7.32 20.94
N SER A 199 -17.25 6.30 21.80
CA SER A 199 -16.20 6.06 22.79
C SER A 199 -14.89 5.63 22.09
N VAL A 200 -13.74 5.84 22.74
CA VAL A 200 -12.44 5.37 22.24
C VAL A 200 -12.46 3.87 21.96
N ARG A 201 -13.11 3.07 22.81
CA ARG A 201 -13.24 1.62 22.62
C ARG A 201 -14.04 1.27 21.36
N GLN A 202 -15.12 2.00 21.08
CA GLN A 202 -15.92 1.80 19.86
C GLN A 202 -15.09 2.15 18.62
N LEU A 203 -14.37 3.28 18.64
CA LEU A 203 -13.48 3.68 17.58
C LEU A 203 -12.41 2.61 17.31
N GLU A 204 -11.73 2.11 18.36
CA GLU A 204 -10.72 1.04 18.27
C GLU A 204 -11.27 -0.21 17.59
N ASN A 205 -12.44 -0.69 18.01
CA ASN A 205 -13.07 -1.88 17.46
C ASN A 205 -13.45 -1.70 15.98
N ARG A 206 -14.06 -0.55 15.64
CA ARG A 206 -14.46 -0.24 14.26
C ARG A 206 -13.25 -0.04 13.33
N PHE A 207 -12.17 0.54 13.85
CA PHE A 207 -10.93 0.66 13.09
C PHE A 207 -10.32 -0.71 12.79
N ARG A 208 -10.21 -1.60 13.77
CA ARG A 208 -9.70 -2.95 13.52
C ARG A 208 -10.52 -3.69 12.47
N GLU A 209 -11.84 -3.64 12.57
CA GLU A 209 -12.74 -4.30 11.63
C GLU A 209 -12.62 -3.75 10.21
N ARG A 210 -12.60 -2.41 10.03
CA ARG A 210 -12.82 -1.75 8.74
C ARG A 210 -11.60 -1.06 8.15
N ILE A 211 -10.56 -0.84 8.95
CA ILE A 211 -9.29 -0.24 8.55
C ILE A 211 -8.15 -1.27 8.65
N GLY A 212 -8.31 -2.27 9.53
CA GLY A 212 -7.34 -3.35 9.76
C GLY A 212 -6.52 -3.17 11.02
N ILE A 213 -6.14 -1.95 11.35
CA ILE A 213 -5.32 -1.62 12.53
C ILE A 213 -6.01 -0.54 13.38
N GLY A 214 -5.65 -0.45 14.65
CA GLY A 214 -6.23 0.57 15.54
C GLY A 214 -5.82 2.01 15.14
N PRO A 215 -6.58 3.04 15.57
CA PRO A 215 -6.37 4.42 15.16
C PRO A 215 -5.00 4.96 15.54
N LYS A 216 -4.44 4.55 16.68
CA LYS A 216 -3.08 4.92 17.10
C LYS A 216 -2.02 4.36 16.16
N ALA A 217 -2.14 3.10 15.74
CA ALA A 217 -1.23 2.47 14.80
C ALA A 217 -1.35 3.11 13.40
N ALA A 218 -2.57 3.37 12.93
CA ALA A 218 -2.83 4.09 11.70
C ALA A 218 -2.19 5.49 11.71
N GLY A 219 -2.33 6.24 12.81
CA GLY A 219 -1.68 7.53 12.98
C GLY A 219 -0.16 7.45 12.88
N ARG A 220 0.47 6.41 13.46
CA ARG A 220 1.92 6.18 13.32
C ARG A 220 2.34 5.96 11.87
N VAL A 221 1.59 5.16 11.11
CA VAL A 221 1.86 4.92 9.68
C VAL A 221 1.77 6.22 8.88
N LEU A 222 0.74 7.04 9.11
CA LEU A 222 0.56 8.32 8.42
C LEU A 222 1.67 9.34 8.79
N ARG A 223 2.09 9.39 10.06
CA ARG A 223 3.26 10.19 10.46
C ARG A 223 4.54 9.72 9.79
N LEU A 224 4.77 8.40 9.71
CA LEU A 224 5.91 7.83 8.99
C LEU A 224 5.90 8.25 7.52
N GLN A 225 4.75 8.17 6.83
CA GLN A 225 4.64 8.61 5.44
C GLN A 225 5.04 10.09 5.29
N ARG A 226 4.58 10.96 6.18
CA ARG A 226 4.98 12.36 6.19
C ARG A 226 6.48 12.54 6.41
N ALA A 227 7.05 11.82 7.38
CA ALA A 227 8.48 11.88 7.68
C ALA A 227 9.33 11.45 6.48
N ARG A 228 8.95 10.36 5.79
CA ARG A 228 9.63 9.91 4.57
C ARG A 228 9.62 10.99 3.47
N ARG A 229 8.46 11.64 3.25
CA ARG A 229 8.36 12.73 2.25
C ARG A 229 9.32 13.88 2.59
N MET A 230 9.35 14.31 3.85
CA MET A 230 10.22 15.40 4.29
C MET A 230 11.70 15.04 4.14
N LEU A 231 12.10 13.85 4.57
CA LEU A 231 13.48 13.37 4.40
C LEU A 231 13.88 13.29 2.92
N MET A 232 12.98 12.79 2.06
CA MET A 232 13.21 12.74 0.61
C MET A 232 13.21 14.14 -0.04
N ALA A 233 12.52 15.10 0.53
CA ALA A 233 12.59 16.51 0.12
C ALA A 233 13.88 17.20 0.58
N GLY A 234 14.67 16.57 1.47
CA GLY A 234 15.96 17.08 1.94
C GLY A 234 15.91 17.80 3.28
N HIS A 235 14.78 17.73 4.00
CA HIS A 235 14.72 18.24 5.38
C HIS A 235 15.64 17.44 6.30
N THR A 236 16.14 18.12 7.32
CA THR A 236 16.94 17.48 8.37
C THR A 236 16.05 16.59 9.24
N GLN A 237 16.68 15.66 9.98
CA GLN A 237 15.93 14.81 10.90
C GLN A 237 15.28 15.60 12.04
N ALA A 238 15.92 16.68 12.50
CA ALA A 238 15.36 17.55 13.53
C ALA A 238 14.11 18.29 13.04
N GLU A 239 14.17 18.92 11.85
CA GLU A 239 13.01 19.57 11.22
C GLU A 239 11.89 18.56 10.97
N THR A 240 12.24 17.37 10.50
CA THR A 240 11.28 16.30 10.24
C THR A 240 10.60 15.82 11.52
N ALA A 241 11.37 15.63 12.60
CA ALA A 241 10.83 15.25 13.90
C ALA A 241 9.82 16.28 14.42
N ALA A 242 10.20 17.54 14.45
CA ALA A 242 9.33 18.64 14.87
C ALA A 242 8.06 18.74 14.04
N ALA A 243 8.19 18.73 12.70
CA ALA A 243 7.04 18.86 11.79
C ALA A 243 6.10 17.66 11.83
N CYS A 244 6.58 16.44 12.12
CA CYS A 244 5.78 15.21 12.14
C CYS A 244 5.24 14.85 13.53
N GLY A 245 5.48 15.67 14.56
CA GLY A 245 4.97 15.43 15.90
C GLY A 245 5.68 14.29 16.65
N TYR A 246 6.96 14.07 16.34
CA TYR A 246 7.84 13.26 17.18
C TYR A 246 8.40 14.14 18.32
N TYR A 247 8.67 13.52 19.46
CA TYR A 247 9.19 14.23 20.61
C TYR A 247 10.54 14.89 20.30
N ASP A 248 11.43 14.12 19.66
CA ASP A 248 12.76 14.55 19.24
C ASP A 248 13.27 13.70 18.06
N GLN A 249 14.50 13.97 17.62
CA GLN A 249 15.16 13.23 16.55
C GLN A 249 15.41 11.74 16.91
N ALA A 250 15.67 11.44 18.17
CA ALA A 250 15.91 10.07 18.64
C ALA A 250 14.63 9.23 18.55
N HIS A 251 13.49 9.81 18.98
CA HIS A 251 12.17 9.21 18.85
C HIS A 251 11.80 8.97 17.38
N LEU A 252 12.02 9.97 16.50
CA LEU A 252 11.86 9.77 15.05
C LEU A 252 12.70 8.60 14.54
N SER A 253 13.99 8.56 14.89
CA SER A 253 14.93 7.53 14.42
C SER A 253 14.53 6.14 14.90
N GLY A 254 14.09 5.99 16.13
CA GLY A 254 13.64 4.73 16.72
C GLY A 254 12.37 4.22 16.04
N GLU A 255 11.31 5.04 15.94
CA GLU A 255 10.06 4.66 15.25
C GLU A 255 10.29 4.38 13.77
N PHE A 256 11.07 5.22 13.09
CA PHE A 256 11.38 5.08 11.68
C PHE A 256 12.08 3.74 11.41
N LYS A 257 13.13 3.42 12.18
CA LYS A 257 13.84 2.15 12.03
C LYS A 257 12.97 0.94 12.33
N ALA A 258 12.13 1.02 13.37
CA ALA A 258 11.20 -0.06 13.72
C ALA A 258 10.20 -0.36 12.59
N MET A 259 9.74 0.68 11.88
CA MET A 259 8.71 0.55 10.83
C MET A 259 9.28 0.40 9.41
N THR A 260 10.56 0.70 9.19
CA THR A 260 11.17 0.65 7.84
C THR A 260 12.36 -0.29 7.75
N GLY A 261 12.88 -0.79 8.87
CA GLY A 261 14.09 -1.60 8.92
C GLY A 261 15.40 -0.82 8.71
N CYS A 262 15.34 0.45 8.35
CA CYS A 262 16.53 1.30 8.13
C CYS A 262 16.41 2.63 8.88
N THR A 263 17.54 3.30 9.10
CA THR A 263 17.54 4.63 9.73
C THR A 263 17.06 5.71 8.76
N PRO A 264 16.57 6.86 9.26
CA PRO A 264 16.23 8.00 8.39
C PRO A 264 17.38 8.46 7.49
N ARG A 265 18.63 8.32 7.97
CA ARG A 265 19.83 8.68 7.21
C ARG A 265 20.08 7.72 6.04
N GLU A 266 19.97 6.41 6.27
CA GLU A 266 20.09 5.38 5.24
C GLU A 266 18.98 5.54 4.20
N PHE A 267 17.75 5.77 4.65
CA PHE A 267 16.61 6.02 3.77
C PHE A 267 16.83 7.25 2.86
N ALA A 268 17.31 8.36 3.43
CA ALA A 268 17.59 9.58 2.67
C ALA A 268 18.81 9.43 1.74
N ALA A 269 19.78 8.56 2.06
CA ALA A 269 20.97 8.35 1.23
C ALA A 269 20.64 7.71 -0.13
N VAL A 270 19.59 6.90 -0.23
CA VAL A 270 19.11 6.29 -1.49
C VAL A 270 18.78 7.37 -2.53
N ARG A 271 18.35 8.56 -2.10
CA ARG A 271 18.12 9.71 -3.00
C ARG A 271 19.40 10.21 -3.70
N ARG A 272 20.54 10.07 -3.05
CA ARG A 272 21.83 10.63 -3.54
C ARG A 272 22.55 9.71 -4.50
N THR A 273 22.09 8.47 -4.66
CA THR A 273 22.69 7.52 -5.58
C THR A 273 22.36 7.95 -7.02
N PRO A 274 23.35 8.30 -7.85
CA PRO A 274 23.10 8.67 -9.24
C PRO A 274 22.41 7.53 -9.97
N ARG A 275 21.45 7.86 -10.83
CA ARG A 275 20.77 6.91 -11.69
C ARG A 275 21.79 6.29 -12.64
N ALA A 276 21.97 4.97 -12.64
CA ALA A 276 22.83 4.29 -13.58
C ALA A 276 22.37 4.56 -15.03
N PRO A 277 23.29 4.80 -15.97
CA PRO A 277 22.93 4.86 -17.38
C PRO A 277 22.30 3.54 -17.83
N GLY A 278 21.15 3.59 -18.47
CA GLY A 278 20.35 2.40 -18.82
C GLY A 278 19.19 2.10 -17.88
N GLY A 279 18.98 2.95 -16.94
CA GLY A 279 17.86 3.20 -16.05
C GLY A 279 16.79 2.12 -15.92
N GLY A 280 17.01 1.16 -15.05
CA GLY A 280 15.89 0.44 -14.42
C GLY A 280 14.94 1.41 -13.70
N PRO A 281 13.80 0.94 -13.21
CA PRO A 281 12.87 1.77 -12.45
C PRO A 281 13.62 2.52 -11.33
N PRO A 282 13.17 3.73 -10.96
CA PRO A 282 13.79 4.50 -9.87
C PRO A 282 14.06 3.60 -8.68
N GLY A 283 15.16 3.79 -7.97
CA GLY A 283 15.54 3.00 -6.79
C GLY A 283 14.51 3.05 -5.65
N THR A 284 13.48 3.85 -5.83
CA THR A 284 12.28 3.92 -4.98
C THR A 284 11.05 3.88 -5.89
N ASP A 285 10.08 3.04 -5.55
CA ASP A 285 8.75 3.19 -6.10
C ASP A 285 8.07 4.39 -5.47
N ARG A 286 7.33 5.13 -6.29
CA ARG A 286 6.59 6.31 -5.85
C ARG A 286 5.12 6.15 -6.15
N LEU A 287 4.33 6.45 -5.15
CA LEU A 287 2.90 6.66 -5.28
C LEU A 287 2.63 8.13 -5.08
N ALA A 288 2.01 8.81 -6.05
CA ALA A 288 1.77 10.25 -5.97
C ALA A 288 3.01 11.01 -5.44
N ASP A 289 4.19 10.71 -6.02
CA ASP A 289 5.51 11.21 -5.61
C ASP A 289 6.04 10.72 -4.25
N GLU A 290 5.34 9.82 -3.58
CA GLU A 290 5.81 9.22 -2.34
C GLU A 290 6.61 7.93 -2.58
N PRO A 291 7.78 7.75 -1.95
CA PRO A 291 8.49 6.48 -2.00
C PRO A 291 7.74 5.44 -1.18
N THR A 292 7.32 4.35 -1.82
CA THR A 292 6.63 3.23 -1.17
C THR A 292 7.56 2.06 -0.89
N SER A 293 8.70 1.98 -1.60
CA SER A 293 9.68 0.93 -1.42
C SER A 293 11.10 1.41 -1.69
N LEU A 294 12.08 0.64 -1.24
CA LEU A 294 13.49 0.83 -1.52
C LEU A 294 14.03 -0.39 -2.27
N VAL A 295 14.70 -0.17 -3.40
CA VAL A 295 15.45 -1.24 -4.08
C VAL A 295 16.73 -1.48 -3.28
N LEU A 296 16.93 -2.71 -2.84
CA LEU A 296 18.15 -3.16 -2.19
C LEU A 296 19.17 -3.63 -3.24
N ALA A 297 20.44 -3.35 -2.99
CA ALA A 297 21.52 -3.74 -3.87
C ALA A 297 21.73 -5.27 -3.90
#